data_5564df5cc9245fb3a86d9c4db8cdd244
#
_entry.id   5564df5cc9245fb3a86d9c4db8cdd244
#
_cell.length_a   1.000
_cell.length_b   1.000
_cell.length_c   1.000
_cell.angle_alpha   90.00
_cell.angle_beta   90.00
_cell.angle_gamma   90.00
#
_symmetry.space_group_name_H-M   'P 1'
#
loop_
_entity.id
_entity.type
_entity.pdbx_description
1 polymer ?
#
loop_
_entity_poly.entity_id
_entity_poly.type
_entity_poly.pdbx_seq_one_letter_code
_entity_poly.pdbx_strand_id
1 'polypeptide(L)'
;MKKMFFTAVTACLTVLPALAQDARAGRKVTDYTTGPKAGGYFIGKYSLNDKEGQNGNNGLSQRMVRLYVDGTILTDFKYRVQVQVNNASFHMKDYFVEWARWKEFTVKAGQYKRAFLFENPYNPWDVGFGDYSQITKKLSGMDDYCGENNSAGGRDQGIQIQGDLFPIAEDGHRLVHYQLQFMNGQGINTADANSKKDIIGTIQLQPIKDLYIGMFGWKGNFVGNYGNTSVSVDRNRWAVSAKYEHNAWSARAEYAHSEGHKISEYYAADGTFSGAGKADGWYAAVGVPCNDWLKVYTKYDVYRDQASESSMCAIYSIAPNFQIHKNLMLQLQYNYVDNRPTCSHWNELWTEIYVRF
;
A
#
# COMPACT_ATOMS: atom_id res chain seq x y z
N MET A 1 -18.89 -18.21 -12.59
CA MET A 1 -17.68 -17.37 -12.57
C MET A 1 -17.01 -17.21 -13.94
N LYS A 2 -16.76 -18.29 -14.73
CA LYS A 2 -16.16 -18.15 -16.09
C LYS A 2 -16.95 -17.23 -17.04
N LYS A 3 -18.29 -17.25 -17.02
CA LYS A 3 -19.13 -16.42 -17.89
C LYS A 3 -19.10 -14.92 -17.54
N MET A 4 -19.01 -14.55 -16.25
CA MET A 4 -18.92 -13.14 -15.84
C MET A 4 -17.57 -12.50 -16.19
N PHE A 5 -16.48 -13.26 -16.12
CA PHE A 5 -15.16 -12.79 -16.50
C PHE A 5 -15.07 -12.51 -18.01
N PHE A 6 -15.64 -13.39 -18.83
CA PHE A 6 -15.73 -13.19 -20.29
C PHE A 6 -16.55 -11.95 -20.66
N THR A 7 -17.63 -11.68 -19.95
CA THR A 7 -18.50 -10.53 -20.23
C THR A 7 -17.81 -9.20 -19.86
N ALA A 8 -17.06 -9.15 -18.76
CA ALA A 8 -16.31 -7.96 -18.37
C ALA A 8 -15.13 -7.67 -19.33
N VAL A 9 -14.40 -8.70 -19.75
CA VAL A 9 -13.31 -8.58 -20.74
C VAL A 9 -13.88 -8.19 -22.11
N THR A 10 -15.02 -8.75 -22.51
CA THR A 10 -15.68 -8.39 -23.78
C THR A 10 -16.20 -6.96 -23.74
N ALA A 11 -16.74 -6.48 -22.63
CA ALA A 11 -17.16 -5.08 -22.47
C ALA A 11 -15.97 -4.11 -22.56
N CYS A 12 -14.83 -4.43 -21.96
CA CYS A 12 -13.59 -3.64 -22.13
C CYS A 12 -13.09 -3.65 -23.58
N LEU A 13 -13.13 -4.79 -24.25
CA LEU A 13 -12.68 -4.92 -25.64
C LEU A 13 -13.60 -4.24 -26.67
N THR A 14 -14.88 -4.08 -26.35
CA THR A 14 -15.81 -3.35 -27.22
C THR A 14 -15.75 -1.84 -27.08
N VAL A 15 -15.29 -1.33 -25.94
CA VAL A 15 -15.08 0.10 -25.71
C VAL A 15 -13.78 0.59 -26.39
N LEU A 16 -12.75 -0.22 -26.48
CA LEU A 16 -11.48 0.13 -27.12
C LEU A 16 -11.60 0.54 -28.62
N PRO A 17 -12.40 -0.14 -29.47
CA PRO A 17 -12.60 0.31 -30.86
C PRO A 17 -13.35 1.61 -30.99
N ALA A 18 -14.32 1.90 -30.10
CA ALA A 18 -15.04 3.17 -30.11
C ALA A 18 -14.12 4.35 -29.74
N LEU A 19 -13.19 4.14 -28.81
CA LEU A 19 -12.16 5.12 -28.45
C LEU A 19 -11.14 5.32 -29.59
N ALA A 20 -10.81 4.24 -30.34
CA ALA A 20 -9.93 4.33 -31.50
C ALA A 20 -10.57 5.06 -32.70
N GLN A 21 -11.88 5.07 -32.82
CA GLN A 21 -12.60 5.83 -33.86
C GLN A 21 -12.62 7.32 -33.57
N ASP A 22 -12.78 7.72 -32.31
CA ASP A 22 -12.69 9.14 -31.92
C ASP A 22 -11.27 9.71 -32.11
N ALA A 23 -10.25 8.89 -31.91
CA ALA A 23 -8.85 9.25 -32.14
C ALA A 23 -8.52 9.44 -33.65
N ARG A 24 -9.29 8.81 -34.55
CA ARG A 24 -9.13 8.95 -36.02
C ARG A 24 -9.72 10.24 -36.59
N ALA A 25 -10.51 10.98 -35.84
CA ALA A 25 -11.12 12.24 -36.28
C ALA A 25 -10.13 13.42 -36.24
N GLY A 26 -8.95 13.28 -36.89
CA GLY A 26 -8.09 14.39 -37.27
C GLY A 26 -7.23 15.06 -36.20
N ARG A 27 -7.18 14.50 -34.99
CA ARG A 27 -6.28 15.02 -33.92
C ARG A 27 -4.89 14.42 -34.05
N LYS A 28 -3.87 15.26 -34.19
CA LYS A 28 -2.48 14.80 -34.14
C LYS A 28 -2.16 14.34 -32.74
N VAL A 29 -1.64 13.11 -32.60
CA VAL A 29 -1.26 12.50 -31.29
C VAL A 29 -0.31 13.41 -30.48
N THR A 30 0.51 14.20 -31.16
CA THR A 30 1.47 15.14 -30.56
C THR A 30 0.82 16.33 -29.85
N ASP A 31 -0.42 16.67 -30.15
CA ASP A 31 -1.04 17.90 -29.64
C ASP A 31 -1.61 17.73 -28.19
N TYR A 32 -1.67 16.49 -27.69
CA TYR A 32 -2.32 16.14 -26.41
C TYR A 32 -1.43 15.38 -25.45
N THR A 33 -0.15 15.23 -25.77
CA THR A 33 0.81 14.55 -24.88
C THR A 33 1.53 15.59 -24.04
N THR A 34 1.33 15.55 -22.73
CA THR A 34 2.24 16.28 -21.84
C THR A 34 3.52 15.49 -21.72
N GLY A 35 4.64 16.12 -22.03
CA GLY A 35 5.97 15.49 -21.93
C GLY A 35 6.20 14.84 -20.57
N PRO A 36 7.06 13.80 -20.50
CA PRO A 36 7.31 13.08 -19.25
C PRO A 36 7.88 14.03 -18.19
N LYS A 37 7.32 13.97 -16.99
CA LYS A 37 7.83 14.64 -15.79
C LYS A 37 8.63 13.64 -14.99
N ALA A 38 9.93 13.84 -14.90
CA ALA A 38 10.79 13.05 -14.04
C ALA A 38 10.84 13.66 -12.63
N GLY A 39 10.90 12.81 -11.63
CA GLY A 39 11.05 13.20 -10.24
C GLY A 39 11.60 12.04 -9.42
N GLY A 40 11.94 12.33 -8.20
CA GLY A 40 12.46 11.31 -7.30
C GLY A 40 12.54 11.76 -5.87
N TYR A 41 12.95 10.85 -5.01
CA TYR A 41 13.27 11.15 -3.63
C TYR A 41 14.26 10.16 -3.05
N PHE A 42 15.02 10.64 -2.09
CA PHE A 42 15.96 9.90 -1.27
C PHE A 42 15.51 9.93 0.18
N ILE A 43 15.63 8.81 0.88
CA ILE A 43 15.44 8.71 2.33
C ILE A 43 16.68 8.02 2.91
N GLY A 44 17.49 8.77 3.67
CA GLY A 44 18.58 8.25 4.48
C GLY A 44 18.10 8.04 5.90
N LYS A 45 18.58 6.98 6.57
CA LYS A 45 18.19 6.61 7.92
C LYS A 45 19.40 6.32 8.78
N TYR A 46 19.42 6.87 9.98
CA TYR A 46 20.24 6.40 11.08
C TYR A 46 19.33 5.74 12.13
N SER A 47 19.68 4.56 12.59
CA SER A 47 18.90 3.81 13.58
C SER A 47 19.75 3.37 14.74
N LEU A 48 19.16 3.41 15.93
CA LEU A 48 19.66 2.86 17.18
C LEU A 48 18.58 1.97 17.77
N ASN A 49 18.94 0.84 18.37
CA ASN A 49 18.04 0.09 19.23
C ASN A 49 18.83 -0.61 20.35
N ASP A 50 18.13 -0.92 21.43
CA ASP A 50 18.67 -1.63 22.60
C ASP A 50 18.19 -3.09 22.69
N LYS A 51 17.66 -3.66 21.59
CA LYS A 51 17.18 -5.02 21.55
C LYS A 51 18.30 -6.02 21.84
N GLU A 52 18.10 -6.84 22.86
CA GLU A 52 19.07 -7.87 23.26
C GLU A 52 19.37 -8.88 22.15
N GLY A 53 20.59 -9.34 22.06
CA GLY A 53 21.02 -10.36 21.09
C GLY A 53 21.23 -9.88 19.66
N GLN A 54 21.05 -8.60 19.38
CA GLN A 54 21.34 -8.02 18.06
C GLN A 54 22.63 -7.17 18.13
N ASN A 55 23.76 -7.75 17.72
CA ASN A 55 25.00 -7.00 17.54
C ASN A 55 24.93 -6.14 16.28
N GLY A 56 25.25 -4.84 16.37
CA GLY A 56 25.41 -3.95 15.21
C GLY A 56 24.15 -3.18 14.79
N ASN A 57 23.22 -2.96 15.69
CA ASN A 57 21.97 -2.25 15.42
C ASN A 57 22.07 -0.73 15.34
N ASN A 58 23.29 -0.20 15.23
CA ASN A 58 23.57 1.22 15.13
C ASN A 58 24.18 1.50 13.77
N GLY A 59 23.56 2.36 12.98
CA GLY A 59 24.21 2.71 11.73
C GLY A 59 23.40 3.56 10.79
N LEU A 60 24.14 4.11 9.84
CA LEU A 60 23.58 4.79 8.68
C LEU A 60 23.17 3.76 7.62
N SER A 61 22.01 3.94 7.06
CA SER A 61 21.51 3.11 5.97
C SER A 61 20.81 3.97 4.92
N GLN A 62 20.85 3.49 3.67
CA GLN A 62 19.99 3.98 2.62
C GLN A 62 18.64 3.28 2.77
N ARG A 63 17.64 3.97 3.34
CA ARG A 63 16.31 3.40 3.43
C ARG A 63 15.69 3.24 2.04
N MET A 64 15.80 4.28 1.20
CA MET A 64 15.13 4.27 -0.11
C MET A 64 15.66 5.36 -1.05
N VAL A 65 15.86 4.98 -2.31
CA VAL A 65 15.94 5.93 -3.43
C VAL A 65 14.88 5.54 -4.44
N ARG A 66 13.98 6.44 -4.81
CA ARG A 66 12.98 6.24 -5.85
C ARG A 66 13.10 7.27 -6.94
N LEU A 67 12.97 6.79 -8.16
CA LEU A 67 12.88 7.61 -9.37
C LEU A 67 11.58 7.26 -10.08
N TYR A 68 10.91 8.24 -10.64
CA TYR A 68 9.69 8.03 -11.39
C TYR A 68 9.57 8.97 -12.59
N VAL A 69 8.81 8.51 -13.54
CA VAL A 69 8.41 9.29 -14.71
C VAL A 69 6.89 9.19 -14.83
N ASP A 70 6.24 10.33 -14.85
CA ASP A 70 4.79 10.48 -15.01
C ASP A 70 4.49 11.25 -16.28
N GLY A 71 3.35 10.97 -16.90
CA GLY A 71 2.89 11.74 -18.04
C GLY A 71 1.44 11.44 -18.42
N THR A 72 0.97 12.12 -19.45
CA THR A 72 -0.36 11.94 -20.01
C THR A 72 -0.26 11.79 -21.52
N ILE A 73 -0.95 10.80 -22.07
CA ILE A 73 -1.07 10.54 -23.49
C ILE A 73 -2.54 10.79 -23.88
N LEU A 74 -2.78 11.49 -24.98
CA LEU A 74 -4.14 11.75 -25.48
C LEU A 74 -5.10 12.35 -24.44
N THR A 75 -4.63 13.22 -23.55
CA THR A 75 -5.38 13.87 -22.46
C THR A 75 -5.97 12.95 -21.41
N ASP A 76 -6.43 11.76 -21.77
CA ASP A 76 -7.20 10.85 -20.92
C ASP A 76 -6.37 9.68 -20.36
N PHE A 77 -5.21 9.40 -20.94
CA PHE A 77 -4.37 8.28 -20.52
C PHE A 77 -3.19 8.79 -19.71
N LYS A 78 -3.22 8.55 -18.40
CA LYS A 78 -2.10 8.80 -17.50
C LYS A 78 -1.21 7.57 -17.44
N TYR A 79 0.09 7.77 -17.32
CA TYR A 79 1.02 6.68 -17.09
C TYR A 79 2.03 7.04 -16.00
N ARG A 80 2.55 6.01 -15.35
CA ARG A 80 3.67 6.08 -14.43
C ARG A 80 4.61 4.93 -14.65
N VAL A 81 5.90 5.23 -14.57
CA VAL A 81 6.96 4.23 -14.37
C VAL A 81 7.76 4.66 -13.15
N GLN A 82 7.91 3.79 -12.18
CA GLN A 82 8.64 4.05 -10.94
C GLN A 82 9.58 2.90 -10.62
N VAL A 83 10.80 3.25 -10.24
CA VAL A 83 11.85 2.31 -9.82
C VAL A 83 12.36 2.68 -8.44
N GLN A 84 12.87 1.68 -7.73
CA GLN A 84 13.54 1.86 -6.44
C GLN A 84 14.91 1.22 -6.49
N VAL A 85 15.90 1.94 -6.00
CA VAL A 85 17.27 1.46 -5.84
C VAL A 85 17.56 1.37 -4.35
N ASN A 86 17.87 0.18 -3.86
CA ASN A 86 18.30 -0.06 -2.48
C ASN A 86 19.51 -0.97 -2.50
N ASN A 87 20.58 -0.59 -1.79
CA ASN A 87 21.76 -1.45 -1.59
C ASN A 87 22.23 -2.16 -2.88
N ALA A 88 22.39 -1.42 -3.97
CA ALA A 88 22.75 -1.92 -5.30
C ALA A 88 21.70 -2.82 -5.99
N SER A 89 20.53 -3.02 -5.41
CA SER A 89 19.43 -3.73 -6.05
C SER A 89 18.48 -2.74 -6.73
N PHE A 90 18.05 -3.10 -7.93
CA PHE A 90 17.10 -2.31 -8.73
C PHE A 90 15.76 -3.04 -8.80
N HIS A 91 14.70 -2.37 -8.34
CA HIS A 91 13.36 -2.95 -8.30
C HIS A 91 12.36 -2.08 -9.06
N MET A 92 11.67 -2.65 -10.02
CA MET A 92 10.51 -2.02 -10.63
C MET A 92 9.40 -1.91 -9.57
N LYS A 93 8.83 -0.71 -9.39
CA LYS A 93 7.75 -0.45 -8.43
C LYS A 93 6.40 -0.33 -9.12
N ASP A 94 6.11 0.82 -9.68
CA ASP A 94 4.88 1.06 -10.41
C ASP A 94 5.18 1.12 -11.91
N TYR A 95 4.36 0.43 -12.70
CA TYR A 95 4.24 0.67 -14.13
C TYR A 95 2.79 0.43 -14.52
N PHE A 96 2.13 1.47 -14.92
CA PHE A 96 0.73 1.37 -15.28
C PHE A 96 0.33 2.44 -16.29
N VAL A 97 -0.79 2.16 -16.96
CA VAL A 97 -1.56 3.13 -17.72
C VAL A 97 -2.95 3.21 -17.10
N GLU A 98 -3.45 4.43 -16.95
CA GLU A 98 -4.77 4.70 -16.40
C GLU A 98 -5.57 5.54 -17.40
N TRP A 99 -6.69 5.02 -17.87
CA TRP A 99 -7.67 5.77 -18.63
C TRP A 99 -8.61 6.50 -17.66
N ALA A 100 -8.55 7.82 -17.62
CA ALA A 100 -9.19 8.66 -16.62
C ALA A 100 -9.99 9.82 -17.29
N ARG A 101 -10.88 9.47 -18.22
CA ARG A 101 -11.73 10.42 -18.92
C ARG A 101 -12.83 10.99 -18.01
N TRP A 102 -13.41 10.16 -17.17
CA TRP A 102 -14.47 10.55 -16.24
C TRP A 102 -14.04 10.30 -14.80
N LYS A 103 -14.47 11.17 -13.89
CA LYS A 103 -14.20 11.00 -12.46
C LYS A 103 -14.98 9.82 -11.89
N GLU A 104 -16.14 9.55 -12.45
CA GLU A 104 -17.06 8.49 -12.02
C GLU A 104 -16.58 7.09 -12.43
N PHE A 105 -15.72 7.01 -13.45
CA PHE A 105 -15.24 5.73 -13.98
C PHE A 105 -13.88 5.87 -14.61
N THR A 106 -12.87 5.24 -14.03
CA THR A 106 -11.51 5.13 -14.55
C THR A 106 -11.06 3.68 -14.58
N VAL A 107 -10.18 3.34 -15.50
CA VAL A 107 -9.61 2.00 -15.63
C VAL A 107 -8.09 2.11 -15.60
N LYS A 108 -7.45 1.32 -14.74
CA LYS A 108 -6.00 1.23 -14.61
C LYS A 108 -5.53 -0.18 -14.87
N ALA A 109 -4.44 -0.33 -15.62
CA ALA A 109 -3.83 -1.63 -15.90
C ALA A 109 -2.30 -1.54 -15.75
N GLY A 110 -1.70 -2.60 -15.19
CA GLY A 110 -0.26 -2.69 -14.94
C GLY A 110 0.06 -3.17 -13.53
N GLN A 111 1.18 -2.69 -12.98
CA GLN A 111 1.60 -2.97 -11.62
C GLN A 111 1.49 -1.72 -10.75
N TYR A 112 0.78 -1.82 -9.65
CA TYR A 112 0.51 -0.72 -8.72
C TYR A 112 0.08 -1.27 -7.35
N LYS A 113 -0.07 -0.37 -6.37
CA LYS A 113 -0.45 -0.74 -5.01
C LYS A 113 -1.87 -1.31 -4.94
N ARG A 114 -2.05 -2.34 -4.11
CA ARG A 114 -3.37 -2.91 -3.79
C ARG A 114 -4.23 -1.89 -3.06
N ALA A 115 -5.50 -1.84 -3.40
CA ALA A 115 -6.49 -0.97 -2.77
C ALA A 115 -7.00 -1.61 -1.46
N PHE A 116 -6.10 -1.84 -0.52
CA PHE A 116 -6.38 -2.42 0.78
C PHE A 116 -5.72 -1.57 1.86
N LEU A 117 -6.51 -1.07 2.82
CA LEU A 117 -6.19 -0.03 3.80
C LEU A 117 -5.96 1.37 3.20
N PHE A 118 -6.19 2.41 3.99
CA PHE A 118 -5.85 3.79 3.59
C PHE A 118 -4.34 4.03 3.56
N GLU A 119 -3.59 3.38 4.47
CA GLU A 119 -2.16 3.64 4.58
C GLU A 119 -1.34 3.01 3.45
N ASN A 120 -1.75 1.86 2.89
CA ASN A 120 -0.98 1.20 1.84
C ASN A 120 -0.69 2.11 0.62
N PRO A 121 -1.66 2.87 0.06
CA PRO A 121 -1.41 3.80 -1.03
C PRO A 121 -0.47 4.96 -0.72
N TYR A 122 -0.25 5.32 0.53
CA TYR A 122 0.61 6.46 0.86
C TYR A 122 2.03 6.30 0.34
N ASN A 123 2.61 7.41 -0.07
CA ASN A 123 4.03 7.50 -0.32
C ASN A 123 4.77 7.46 1.03
N PRO A 124 5.91 6.78 1.15
CA PRO A 124 6.74 6.83 2.37
C PRO A 124 7.05 8.22 2.91
N TRP A 125 7.08 9.22 2.05
CA TRP A 125 7.20 10.63 2.45
C TRP A 125 6.01 11.14 3.26
N ASP A 126 4.81 10.63 2.97
CA ASP A 126 3.55 11.18 3.47
C ASP A 126 2.96 10.37 4.64
N VAL A 127 3.59 9.27 5.04
CA VAL A 127 3.13 8.40 6.13
C VAL A 127 3.14 9.12 7.48
N GLY A 128 4.11 10.02 7.69
CA GLY A 128 4.34 10.73 8.95
C GLY A 128 5.26 9.99 9.93
N PHE A 129 5.55 8.72 9.63
CA PHE A 129 6.44 7.84 10.40
C PHE A 129 7.50 7.24 9.48
N GLY A 130 8.62 6.83 10.07
CA GLY A 130 9.70 6.15 9.36
C GLY A 130 9.32 4.76 8.82
N ASP A 131 8.15 4.22 9.18
CA ASP A 131 7.63 2.98 8.61
C ASP A 131 6.10 2.96 8.65
N TYR A 132 5.51 2.10 7.79
CA TYR A 132 4.08 1.82 7.80
C TYR A 132 3.67 1.08 9.08
N SER A 133 2.36 1.07 9.36
CA SER A 133 1.79 0.26 10.44
C SER A 133 2.02 -1.23 10.22
N GLN A 134 2.00 -2.00 11.30
CA GLN A 134 2.19 -3.45 11.25
C GLN A 134 1.13 -4.11 10.36
N ILE A 135 -0.15 -3.72 10.45
CA ILE A 135 -1.22 -4.26 9.59
C ILE A 135 -0.98 -3.96 8.12
N THR A 136 -0.50 -2.77 7.78
CA THR A 136 -0.16 -2.42 6.40
C THR A 136 1.02 -3.26 5.90
N LYS A 137 2.04 -3.45 6.69
CA LYS A 137 3.18 -4.31 6.34
C LYS A 137 2.78 -5.77 6.19
N LYS A 138 2.07 -6.32 7.17
CA LYS A 138 1.76 -7.75 7.28
C LYS A 138 0.56 -8.19 6.46
N LEU A 139 -0.41 -7.30 6.22
CA LEU A 139 -1.69 -7.67 5.62
C LEU A 139 -2.00 -6.98 4.29
N SER A 140 -1.09 -6.19 3.72
CA SER A 140 -1.28 -5.59 2.38
C SER A 140 -0.32 -6.11 1.31
N GLY A 141 0.55 -7.06 1.65
CA GLY A 141 1.53 -7.66 0.73
C GLY A 141 2.89 -6.96 0.72
N MET A 142 3.35 -6.41 1.84
CA MET A 142 4.71 -5.86 1.98
C MET A 142 5.67 -6.86 2.61
N ASP A 143 5.39 -7.31 3.80
CA ASP A 143 6.03 -8.38 4.54
C ASP A 143 4.89 -9.28 5.01
N ASP A 144 4.31 -9.94 4.04
CA ASP A 144 2.97 -10.48 4.12
C ASP A 144 2.88 -11.71 5.01
N TYR A 145 1.79 -11.78 5.74
CA TYR A 145 1.44 -12.88 6.61
C TYR A 145 1.48 -14.26 5.90
N CYS A 146 1.07 -14.35 4.65
CA CYS A 146 1.13 -15.58 3.85
C CYS A 146 2.55 -15.94 3.35
N GLY A 147 3.56 -15.13 3.66
CA GLY A 147 4.94 -15.36 3.21
C GLY A 147 5.30 -14.66 1.90
N GLU A 148 4.43 -13.84 1.36
CA GLU A 148 4.76 -12.95 0.26
C GLU A 148 5.80 -11.94 0.76
N ASN A 149 7.06 -12.23 0.51
CA ASN A 149 8.15 -11.34 0.87
C ASN A 149 8.48 -10.46 -0.32
N ASN A 150 8.20 -9.18 -0.17
CA ASN A 150 8.75 -8.25 -1.11
C ASN A 150 8.92 -6.89 -0.43
N SER A 151 10.08 -6.36 -0.50
CA SER A 151 10.42 -4.99 -0.11
C SER A 151 9.61 -3.93 -0.89
N ALA A 152 8.48 -4.28 -1.42
CA ALA A 152 7.88 -3.63 -2.55
C ALA A 152 6.64 -2.82 -2.26
N GLY A 153 6.16 -2.90 -1.05
CA GLY A 153 5.10 -2.01 -0.60
C GLY A 153 3.73 -2.35 -1.18
N GLY A 154 3.25 -3.58 -0.97
CA GLY A 154 1.85 -3.95 -1.20
C GLY A 154 1.37 -3.79 -2.65
N ARG A 155 2.21 -4.18 -3.62
CA ARG A 155 1.90 -4.08 -5.07
C ARG A 155 1.57 -5.42 -5.68
N ASP A 156 0.87 -5.36 -6.80
CA ASP A 156 0.59 -6.50 -7.63
C ASP A 156 0.30 -6.07 -9.08
N GLN A 157 0.24 -7.01 -9.99
CA GLN A 157 -0.10 -6.80 -11.39
C GLN A 157 -1.59 -7.11 -11.62
N GLY A 158 -2.28 -6.22 -12.33
CA GLY A 158 -3.70 -6.45 -12.60
C GLY A 158 -4.41 -5.28 -13.26
N ILE A 159 -5.73 -5.32 -13.15
CA ILE A 159 -6.64 -4.30 -13.66
C ILE A 159 -7.48 -3.76 -12.50
N GLN A 160 -7.67 -2.45 -12.48
CA GLN A 160 -8.51 -1.75 -11.51
C GLN A 160 -9.56 -0.92 -12.22
N ILE A 161 -10.76 -0.94 -11.67
CA ILE A 161 -11.84 -0.01 -11.97
C ILE A 161 -12.06 0.83 -10.71
N GLN A 162 -12.19 2.15 -10.86
CA GLN A 162 -12.43 3.05 -9.75
C GLN A 162 -13.23 4.28 -10.18
N GLY A 163 -13.83 4.96 -9.23
CA GLY A 163 -14.52 6.21 -9.51
C GLY A 163 -15.03 6.91 -8.26
N ASP A 164 -15.40 8.17 -8.46
CA ASP A 164 -15.93 9.08 -7.46
C ASP A 164 -17.37 9.46 -7.81
N LEU A 165 -18.31 9.12 -6.93
CA LEU A 165 -19.74 9.27 -7.15
C LEU A 165 -20.35 10.31 -6.20
N PHE A 166 -21.51 10.83 -6.61
CA PHE A 166 -22.35 11.73 -5.82
C PHE A 166 -21.61 13.00 -5.36
N PRO A 167 -21.42 13.96 -6.28
CA PRO A 167 -20.81 15.25 -5.93
C PRO A 167 -21.73 16.01 -4.98
N ILE A 168 -21.17 16.57 -3.92
CA ILE A 168 -21.84 17.43 -2.97
C ILE A 168 -21.73 18.88 -3.48
N ALA A 169 -22.86 19.56 -3.64
CA ALA A 169 -22.91 20.87 -4.27
C ALA A 169 -22.23 21.99 -3.45
N GLU A 170 -22.20 21.84 -2.13
CA GLU A 170 -21.73 22.88 -1.21
C GLU A 170 -20.22 23.12 -1.29
N ASP A 171 -19.43 22.09 -1.46
CA ASP A 171 -17.96 22.17 -1.42
C ASP A 171 -17.25 21.34 -2.48
N GLY A 172 -18.03 20.66 -3.34
CA GLY A 172 -17.53 19.90 -4.50
C GLY A 172 -16.85 18.57 -4.16
N HIS A 173 -16.86 18.13 -2.89
CA HIS A 173 -16.35 16.80 -2.57
C HIS A 173 -17.27 15.70 -3.10
N ARG A 174 -16.77 14.48 -3.21
CA ARG A 174 -17.55 13.30 -3.64
C ARG A 174 -17.87 12.42 -2.43
N LEU A 175 -19.16 12.07 -2.29
CA LEU A 175 -19.63 11.29 -1.14
C LEU A 175 -19.06 9.88 -1.13
N VAL A 176 -18.90 9.25 -2.30
CA VAL A 176 -18.50 7.84 -2.42
C VAL A 176 -17.32 7.73 -3.37
N HIS A 177 -16.26 7.04 -2.93
CA HIS A 177 -15.20 6.53 -3.78
C HIS A 177 -15.23 5.00 -3.76
N TYR A 178 -15.12 4.37 -4.94
CA TYR A 178 -15.04 2.92 -5.04
C TYR A 178 -13.82 2.47 -5.84
N GLN A 179 -13.28 1.30 -5.49
CA GLN A 179 -12.24 0.62 -6.25
C GLN A 179 -12.53 -0.87 -6.30
N LEU A 180 -12.31 -1.47 -7.45
CA LEU A 180 -12.37 -2.92 -7.66
C LEU A 180 -11.14 -3.34 -8.45
N GLN A 181 -10.36 -4.24 -7.90
CA GLN A 181 -9.13 -4.75 -8.48
C GLN A 181 -9.22 -6.23 -8.76
N PHE A 182 -8.68 -6.64 -9.91
CA PHE A 182 -8.44 -8.02 -10.30
C PHE A 182 -6.93 -8.18 -10.49
N MET A 183 -6.27 -8.86 -9.54
CA MET A 183 -4.83 -8.95 -9.44
C MET A 183 -4.34 -10.39 -9.60
N ASN A 184 -3.08 -10.58 -9.99
CA ASN A 184 -2.48 -11.92 -10.10
C ASN A 184 -2.36 -12.65 -8.76
N GLY A 185 -2.24 -11.92 -7.64
CA GLY A 185 -2.16 -12.52 -6.31
C GLY A 185 -0.75 -12.95 -5.87
N GLN A 186 0.26 -12.76 -6.73
CA GLN A 186 1.63 -13.23 -6.45
C GLN A 186 2.58 -12.12 -5.99
N GLY A 187 2.10 -10.87 -5.98
CA GLY A 187 2.88 -9.71 -5.57
C GLY A 187 3.70 -9.08 -6.68
N ILE A 188 4.59 -8.21 -6.26
CA ILE A 188 5.37 -7.36 -7.15
C ILE A 188 6.34 -8.15 -8.02
N ASN A 189 6.44 -7.79 -9.31
CA ASN A 189 7.39 -8.35 -10.28
C ASN A 189 7.31 -9.88 -10.41
N THR A 190 6.19 -10.47 -10.01
CA THR A 190 5.99 -11.92 -10.02
C THR A 190 4.90 -12.28 -11.02
N ALA A 191 5.20 -13.24 -11.87
CA ALA A 191 4.21 -13.77 -12.81
C ALA A 191 3.11 -14.54 -12.08
N ASP A 192 1.96 -14.68 -12.73
CA ASP A 192 0.87 -15.51 -12.21
C ASP A 192 1.29 -16.99 -12.12
N ALA A 193 1.16 -17.58 -10.95
CA ALA A 193 1.63 -18.94 -10.67
C ALA A 193 0.50 -19.98 -10.64
N ASN A 194 -0.79 -19.58 -10.60
CA ASN A 194 -1.89 -20.52 -10.35
C ASN A 194 -3.19 -20.28 -11.12
N SER A 195 -3.21 -19.33 -12.04
CA SER A 195 -4.41 -18.91 -12.80
C SER A 195 -5.58 -18.41 -11.93
N LYS A 196 -5.46 -18.40 -10.59
CA LYS A 196 -6.42 -17.75 -9.69
C LYS A 196 -6.12 -16.25 -9.65
N LYS A 197 -7.17 -15.46 -9.42
CA LYS A 197 -7.03 -14.01 -9.32
C LYS A 197 -7.50 -13.54 -7.97
N ASP A 198 -6.75 -12.60 -7.41
CA ASP A 198 -7.17 -11.86 -6.24
C ASP A 198 -8.20 -10.81 -6.64
N ILE A 199 -9.28 -10.73 -5.88
CA ILE A 199 -10.30 -9.70 -6.01
C ILE A 199 -10.23 -8.82 -4.77
N ILE A 200 -9.96 -7.52 -4.98
CA ILE A 200 -9.89 -6.54 -3.89
C ILE A 200 -10.94 -5.47 -4.16
N GLY A 201 -11.83 -5.26 -3.21
CA GLY A 201 -12.88 -4.25 -3.27
C GLY A 201 -12.74 -3.23 -2.16
N THR A 202 -12.98 -1.96 -2.49
CA THR A 202 -12.92 -0.84 -1.56
C THR A 202 -14.11 0.07 -1.79
N ILE A 203 -14.78 0.45 -0.71
CA ILE A 203 -15.77 1.53 -0.69
C ILE A 203 -15.34 2.51 0.39
N GLN A 204 -15.25 3.79 0.00
CA GLN A 204 -14.94 4.88 0.92
C GLN A 204 -16.09 5.89 0.90
N LEU A 205 -16.54 6.28 2.05
CA LEU A 205 -17.52 7.35 2.25
C LEU A 205 -16.80 8.60 2.75
N GLN A 206 -17.16 9.74 2.19
CA GLN A 206 -16.73 11.06 2.66
C GLN A 206 -17.98 11.85 3.10
N PRO A 207 -18.51 11.60 4.31
CA PRO A 207 -19.77 12.22 4.76
C PRO A 207 -19.65 13.72 4.96
N ILE A 208 -18.49 14.19 5.34
CA ILE A 208 -18.08 15.60 5.35
C ILE A 208 -16.70 15.71 4.72
N LYS A 209 -16.38 16.88 4.19
CA LYS A 209 -15.08 17.12 3.58
C LYS A 209 -13.93 16.72 4.51
N ASP A 210 -12.93 16.03 3.94
CA ASP A 210 -11.69 15.58 4.60
C ASP A 210 -11.87 14.44 5.64
N LEU A 211 -13.11 13.98 5.92
CA LEU A 211 -13.37 12.78 6.72
C LEU A 211 -13.73 11.61 5.80
N TYR A 212 -12.93 10.55 5.86
CA TYR A 212 -13.12 9.34 5.07
C TYR A 212 -13.33 8.13 5.98
N ILE A 213 -14.34 7.34 5.66
CA ILE A 213 -14.62 6.05 6.29
C ILE A 213 -14.52 5.00 5.19
N GLY A 214 -13.66 4.01 5.34
CA GLY A 214 -13.38 2.99 4.34
C GLY A 214 -13.73 1.59 4.82
N MET A 215 -14.28 0.78 3.91
CA MET A 215 -14.43 -0.66 4.04
C MET A 215 -13.68 -1.34 2.91
N PHE A 216 -12.92 -2.37 3.25
CA PHE A 216 -12.03 -3.09 2.34
C PHE A 216 -12.28 -4.58 2.44
N GLY A 217 -12.33 -5.24 1.29
CA GLY A 217 -12.43 -6.69 1.20
C GLY A 217 -11.41 -7.24 0.21
N TRP A 218 -10.80 -8.36 0.55
CA TRP A 218 -9.84 -9.05 -0.31
C TRP A 218 -10.09 -10.55 -0.24
N LYS A 219 -10.37 -11.14 -1.38
CA LYS A 219 -10.43 -12.59 -1.58
C LYS A 219 -9.34 -12.98 -2.56
N GLY A 220 -8.38 -13.75 -2.11
CA GLY A 220 -7.20 -14.05 -2.89
C GLY A 220 -6.63 -15.44 -2.63
N ASN A 221 -5.56 -15.74 -3.38
CA ASN A 221 -4.82 -16.99 -3.26
C ASN A 221 -3.35 -16.73 -3.57
N PHE A 222 -2.48 -17.23 -2.72
CA PHE A 222 -1.04 -17.10 -2.88
C PHE A 222 -0.38 -18.47 -3.09
N VAL A 223 0.57 -18.55 -4.00
CA VAL A 223 1.40 -19.73 -4.21
C VAL A 223 2.79 -19.48 -3.67
N GLY A 224 3.22 -20.31 -2.75
CA GLY A 224 4.55 -20.28 -2.19
C GLY A 224 5.14 -21.67 -2.10
N ASN A 225 6.32 -21.78 -1.54
CA ASN A 225 7.02 -23.06 -1.39
C ASN A 225 7.06 -23.49 0.06
N TYR A 226 6.77 -24.76 0.30
CA TYR A 226 7.05 -25.47 1.54
C TYR A 226 8.07 -26.58 1.25
N GLY A 227 9.29 -26.39 1.72
CA GLY A 227 10.40 -27.22 1.26
C GLY A 227 10.56 -27.14 -0.26
N ASN A 228 10.50 -28.29 -0.92
CA ASN A 228 10.58 -28.40 -2.38
C ASN A 228 9.19 -28.47 -3.06
N THR A 229 8.10 -28.32 -2.30
CA THR A 229 6.75 -28.47 -2.82
C THR A 229 6.10 -27.09 -2.96
N SER A 230 5.52 -26.82 -4.13
CA SER A 230 4.69 -25.63 -4.36
C SER A 230 3.30 -25.86 -3.74
N VAL A 231 2.87 -24.94 -2.91
CA VAL A 231 1.58 -24.99 -2.21
C VAL A 231 0.76 -23.74 -2.49
N SER A 232 -0.55 -23.93 -2.62
CA SER A 232 -1.49 -22.85 -2.88
C SER A 232 -2.36 -22.63 -1.64
N VAL A 233 -2.31 -21.42 -1.09
CA VAL A 233 -3.02 -21.04 0.13
C VAL A 233 -4.01 -19.92 -0.12
N ASP A 234 -5.20 -20.03 0.46
CA ASP A 234 -6.20 -18.98 0.38
C ASP A 234 -5.82 -17.81 1.29
N ARG A 235 -6.16 -16.60 0.84
CA ARG A 235 -5.86 -15.35 1.51
C ARG A 235 -7.11 -14.47 1.48
N ASN A 236 -7.86 -14.46 2.57
CA ASN A 236 -9.08 -13.69 2.70
C ASN A 236 -8.90 -12.63 3.78
N ARG A 237 -9.21 -11.37 3.46
CA ARG A 237 -8.98 -10.23 4.34
C ARG A 237 -10.12 -9.25 4.28
N TRP A 238 -10.35 -8.57 5.37
CA TRP A 238 -11.22 -7.42 5.41
C TRP A 238 -10.65 -6.36 6.35
N ALA A 239 -11.02 -5.12 6.12
CA ALA A 239 -10.59 -4.01 6.96
C ALA A 239 -11.66 -2.92 7.03
N VAL A 240 -11.61 -2.16 8.13
CA VAL A 240 -12.36 -0.92 8.30
C VAL A 240 -11.39 0.17 8.72
N SER A 241 -11.57 1.36 8.17
CA SER A 241 -10.64 2.45 8.34
C SER A 241 -11.38 3.78 8.44
N ALA A 242 -10.83 4.69 9.21
CA ALA A 242 -11.25 6.09 9.26
C ALA A 242 -10.03 6.99 9.17
N LYS A 243 -10.13 8.08 8.44
CA LYS A 243 -9.11 9.14 8.41
C LYS A 243 -9.75 10.51 8.30
N TYR A 244 -9.14 11.47 8.97
CA TYR A 244 -9.46 12.90 8.89
C TYR A 244 -8.18 13.68 8.65
N GLU A 245 -8.16 14.49 7.59
CA GLU A 245 -6.98 15.28 7.19
C GLU A 245 -7.42 16.69 6.84
N HIS A 246 -7.27 17.64 7.76
CA HIS A 246 -7.72 19.02 7.60
C HIS A 246 -6.73 20.01 8.22
N ASN A 247 -6.40 21.10 7.50
CA ASN A 247 -5.53 22.18 8.00
C ASN A 247 -4.23 21.69 8.67
N ALA A 248 -3.54 20.76 7.99
CA ALA A 248 -2.34 20.08 8.46
C ALA A 248 -2.54 19.11 9.64
N TRP A 249 -3.70 19.08 10.31
CA TRP A 249 -4.07 18.01 11.24
C TRP A 249 -4.29 16.71 10.49
N SER A 250 -3.93 15.61 11.11
CA SER A 250 -4.28 14.29 10.59
C SER A 250 -4.62 13.34 11.72
N ALA A 251 -5.68 12.56 11.54
CA ALA A 251 -6.05 11.48 12.43
C ALA A 251 -6.38 10.25 11.56
N ARG A 252 -5.86 9.07 11.91
CA ARG A 252 -6.09 7.83 11.18
C ARG A 252 -6.25 6.70 12.16
N ALA A 253 -7.23 5.83 11.91
CA ALA A 253 -7.40 4.57 12.61
C ALA A 253 -7.83 3.50 11.62
N GLU A 254 -7.17 2.36 11.64
CA GLU A 254 -7.46 1.24 10.76
C GLU A 254 -7.40 -0.07 11.53
N TYR A 255 -8.35 -0.96 11.27
CA TYR A 255 -8.36 -2.34 11.74
C TYR A 255 -8.37 -3.26 10.53
N ALA A 256 -7.59 -4.32 10.56
CA ALA A 256 -7.59 -5.35 9.54
C ALA A 256 -7.60 -6.75 10.16
N HIS A 257 -8.31 -7.66 9.49
CA HIS A 257 -8.36 -9.08 9.82
C HIS A 257 -8.01 -9.90 8.59
N SER A 258 -7.24 -10.97 8.79
CA SER A 258 -6.83 -11.91 7.75
C SER A 258 -7.18 -13.33 8.17
N GLU A 259 -7.76 -14.07 7.24
CA GLU A 259 -7.84 -15.53 7.26
C GLU A 259 -7.03 -16.07 6.09
N GLY A 260 -6.10 -16.96 6.37
CA GLY A 260 -5.19 -17.53 5.40
C GLY A 260 -4.12 -18.37 6.06
N HIS A 261 -3.15 -18.81 5.29
CA HIS A 261 -2.13 -19.73 5.77
C HIS A 261 -0.75 -19.09 5.66
N LYS A 262 -0.03 -19.11 6.74
CA LYS A 262 1.41 -18.89 6.74
C LYS A 262 2.07 -20.19 6.30
N ILE A 263 2.57 -20.22 5.09
CA ILE A 263 3.11 -21.44 4.47
C ILE A 263 4.14 -22.13 5.38
N SER A 264 4.96 -21.36 6.09
CA SER A 264 6.01 -21.87 6.97
C SER A 264 5.53 -22.46 8.31
N GLU A 265 4.30 -22.17 8.72
CA GLU A 265 3.79 -22.53 10.05
C GLU A 265 2.67 -23.59 10.03
N TYR A 266 2.09 -23.84 8.85
CA TYR A 266 0.88 -24.66 8.75
C TYR A 266 1.09 -26.04 8.15
N TYR A 267 2.32 -26.40 7.88
CA TYR A 267 2.65 -27.77 7.52
C TYR A 267 3.31 -28.45 8.70
N ALA A 268 2.74 -29.55 9.16
CA ALA A 268 3.37 -30.44 10.13
C ALA A 268 4.65 -31.06 9.53
N ALA A 269 5.52 -31.58 10.37
CA ALA A 269 6.78 -32.20 9.95
C ALA A 269 6.58 -33.36 8.95
N ASP A 270 5.42 -34.00 8.93
CA ASP A 270 5.02 -35.03 7.99
C ASP A 270 4.47 -34.49 6.65
N GLY A 271 4.45 -33.17 6.47
CA GLY A 271 3.94 -32.52 5.28
C GLY A 271 2.41 -32.33 5.25
N THR A 272 1.70 -32.74 6.30
CA THR A 272 0.27 -32.51 6.39
C THR A 272 -0.06 -31.06 6.73
N PHE A 273 -1.15 -30.55 6.12
CA PHE A 273 -1.62 -29.21 6.36
C PHE A 273 -2.35 -29.13 7.71
N SER A 274 -1.86 -28.28 8.62
CA SER A 274 -2.34 -28.25 10.01
C SER A 274 -3.45 -27.21 10.29
N GLY A 275 -3.87 -26.43 9.35
CA GLY A 275 -5.02 -25.53 9.51
C GLY A 275 -4.86 -24.12 8.99
N ALA A 276 -5.93 -23.33 9.13
CA ALA A 276 -5.98 -21.94 8.74
C ALA A 276 -5.41 -21.03 9.82
N GLY A 277 -4.45 -20.19 9.47
CA GLY A 277 -4.01 -19.11 10.32
C GLY A 277 -4.96 -17.92 10.26
N LYS A 278 -5.04 -17.21 11.36
CA LYS A 278 -5.72 -15.93 11.45
C LYS A 278 -4.75 -14.90 11.97
N ALA A 279 -4.84 -13.69 11.45
CA ALA A 279 -4.10 -12.56 11.99
C ALA A 279 -4.98 -11.34 12.00
N ASP A 280 -4.77 -10.45 12.92
CA ASP A 280 -5.42 -9.17 12.95
C ASP A 280 -4.54 -8.09 13.58
N GLY A 281 -5.02 -6.88 13.52
CA GLY A 281 -4.36 -5.76 14.16
C GLY A 281 -5.07 -4.45 13.88
N TRP A 282 -4.60 -3.42 14.53
CA TRP A 282 -5.11 -2.08 14.35
C TRP A 282 -4.06 -1.04 14.73
N TYR A 283 -4.23 0.13 14.22
CA TYR A 283 -3.48 1.28 14.70
C TYR A 283 -4.37 2.52 14.80
N ALA A 284 -3.95 3.43 15.65
CA ALA A 284 -4.45 4.79 15.70
C ALA A 284 -3.26 5.75 15.68
N ALA A 285 -3.35 6.76 14.82
CA ALA A 285 -2.29 7.75 14.65
C ALA A 285 -2.87 9.15 14.56
N VAL A 286 -2.20 10.10 15.19
CA VAL A 286 -2.56 11.53 15.16
C VAL A 286 -1.32 12.33 14.78
N GLY A 287 -1.47 13.30 13.88
CA GLY A 287 -0.44 14.27 13.53
C GLY A 287 -0.91 15.68 13.87
N VAL A 288 -0.21 16.34 14.77
CA VAL A 288 -0.49 17.66 15.28
C VAL A 288 0.47 18.68 14.69
N PRO A 289 0.00 19.68 13.93
CA PRO A 289 0.85 20.78 13.49
C PRO A 289 1.16 21.69 14.71
N CYS A 290 2.43 21.78 15.08
CA CYS A 290 2.89 22.68 16.14
C CYS A 290 3.11 24.10 15.59
N ASN A 291 3.61 24.19 14.35
CA ASN A 291 3.81 25.40 13.58
C ASN A 291 4.05 25.05 12.10
N ASP A 292 4.41 26.02 11.27
CA ASP A 292 4.57 25.86 9.81
C ASP A 292 5.70 24.89 9.41
N TRP A 293 6.66 24.64 10.31
CA TRP A 293 7.81 23.78 10.03
C TRP A 293 7.91 22.53 10.92
N LEU A 294 7.05 22.39 11.94
CA LEU A 294 7.05 21.25 12.85
C LEU A 294 5.66 20.62 12.95
N LYS A 295 5.57 19.34 12.60
CA LYS A 295 4.41 18.50 12.87
C LYS A 295 4.85 17.28 13.68
N VAL A 296 4.15 17.01 14.77
CA VAL A 296 4.44 15.85 15.63
C VAL A 296 3.38 14.78 15.41
N TYR A 297 3.83 13.59 15.09
CA TYR A 297 2.98 12.42 14.95
C TYR A 297 3.12 11.49 16.14
N THR A 298 2.01 10.88 16.55
CA THR A 298 1.97 9.80 17.54
C THR A 298 1.18 8.63 16.98
N LYS A 299 1.60 7.40 17.28
CA LYS A 299 0.93 6.18 16.83
C LYS A 299 0.97 5.12 17.93
N TYR A 300 -0.15 4.46 18.11
CA TYR A 300 -0.24 3.17 18.79
C TYR A 300 -0.62 2.13 17.74
N ASP A 301 0.16 1.05 17.64
CA ASP A 301 0.12 0.10 16.53
C ASP A 301 0.21 -1.32 17.08
N VAL A 302 -0.80 -2.13 16.86
CA VAL A 302 -0.96 -3.48 17.37
C VAL A 302 -1.11 -4.48 16.24
N TYR A 303 -0.38 -5.57 16.31
CA TYR A 303 -0.54 -6.72 15.44
C TYR A 303 -0.56 -8.01 16.26
N ARG A 304 -1.45 -8.94 15.92
CA ARG A 304 -1.61 -10.24 16.56
C ARG A 304 -1.51 -11.35 15.51
N ASP A 305 -0.42 -12.09 15.54
CA ASP A 305 -0.12 -13.13 14.53
C ASP A 305 -0.98 -14.34 14.80
N GLN A 306 -1.73 -14.65 15.51
CA GLN A 306 -2.70 -15.76 15.71
C GLN A 306 -4.09 -15.20 16.07
N ALA A 307 -4.31 -13.90 15.86
CA ALA A 307 -5.47 -13.18 16.36
C ALA A 307 -5.69 -13.40 17.87
N SER A 308 -4.61 -13.59 18.63
CA SER A 308 -4.64 -13.88 20.06
C SER A 308 -3.77 -12.89 20.85
N GLU A 309 -4.13 -12.65 22.10
CA GLU A 309 -3.39 -11.75 22.99
C GLU A 309 -1.95 -12.20 23.26
N SER A 310 -1.69 -13.52 23.28
CA SER A 310 -0.35 -14.06 23.48
C SER A 310 0.59 -13.82 22.28
N SER A 311 0.02 -13.57 21.11
CA SER A 311 0.79 -13.28 19.88
C SER A 311 0.91 -11.77 19.60
N MET A 312 0.52 -10.91 20.51
CA MET A 312 0.50 -9.46 20.33
C MET A 312 1.90 -8.86 20.28
N CYS A 313 2.14 -8.04 19.28
CA CYS A 313 3.24 -7.07 19.23
C CYS A 313 2.64 -5.66 19.20
N ALA A 314 2.96 -4.84 20.17
CA ALA A 314 2.51 -3.45 20.25
C ALA A 314 3.68 -2.49 20.07
N ILE A 315 3.47 -1.42 19.30
CA ILE A 315 4.47 -0.38 19.07
C ILE A 315 3.86 0.99 19.41
N TYR A 316 4.52 1.70 20.31
CA TYR A 316 4.21 3.08 20.65
C TYR A 316 5.23 3.98 19.97
N SER A 317 4.77 4.90 19.14
CA SER A 317 5.66 5.77 18.35
C SER A 317 5.36 7.24 18.60
N ILE A 318 6.41 8.04 18.66
CA ILE A 318 6.35 9.49 18.55
C ILE A 318 7.35 9.93 17.48
N ALA A 319 6.93 10.81 16.57
CA ALA A 319 7.73 11.21 15.42
C ALA A 319 7.56 12.72 15.13
N PRO A 320 8.41 13.60 15.69
CA PRO A 320 8.52 14.97 15.22
C PRO A 320 9.13 15.03 13.82
N ASN A 321 8.43 15.70 12.91
CA ASN A 321 8.80 15.92 11.52
C ASN A 321 9.09 17.41 11.31
N PHE A 322 10.30 17.73 10.93
CA PHE A 322 10.80 19.10 10.72
C PHE A 322 10.85 19.38 9.22
N GLN A 323 9.90 20.14 8.70
CA GLN A 323 9.90 20.58 7.31
C GLN A 323 10.85 21.76 7.13
N ILE A 324 12.09 21.49 6.76
CA ILE A 324 13.15 22.52 6.58
C ILE A 324 12.91 23.31 5.28
N HIS A 325 12.48 22.62 4.23
CA HIS A 325 12.13 23.19 2.95
C HIS A 325 11.08 22.30 2.30
N LYS A 326 10.30 22.80 1.32
CA LYS A 326 9.28 21.99 0.59
C LYS A 326 9.80 20.64 0.07
N ASN A 327 11.12 20.55 -0.16
CA ASN A 327 11.81 19.38 -0.70
C ASN A 327 12.76 18.71 0.31
N LEU A 328 12.83 19.20 1.54
CA LEU A 328 13.75 18.70 2.58
C LEU A 328 13.02 18.59 3.92
N MET A 329 12.99 17.39 4.48
CA MET A 329 12.41 17.12 5.79
C MET A 329 13.38 16.28 6.63
N LEU A 330 13.50 16.60 7.91
CA LEU A 330 14.16 15.79 8.92
C LEU A 330 13.08 15.20 9.82
N GLN A 331 13.15 13.90 10.07
CA GLN A 331 12.29 13.20 10.99
C GLN A 331 13.12 12.56 12.11
N LEU A 332 12.69 12.76 13.33
CA LEU A 332 13.12 11.96 14.47
C LEU A 332 11.96 11.04 14.83
N GLN A 333 12.25 9.81 15.24
CA GLN A 333 11.21 8.89 15.69
C GLN A 333 11.74 8.05 16.85
N TYR A 334 10.95 7.97 17.89
CA TYR A 334 11.15 7.03 18.98
C TYR A 334 10.04 5.99 18.96
N ASN A 335 10.40 4.72 19.07
CA ASN A 335 9.50 3.60 19.23
C ASN A 335 9.81 2.86 20.54
N TYR A 336 8.77 2.52 21.28
CA TYR A 336 8.81 1.49 22.29
C TYR A 336 8.06 0.27 21.76
N VAL A 337 8.73 -0.87 21.71
CA VAL A 337 8.18 -2.12 21.18
C VAL A 337 7.97 -3.08 22.33
N ASP A 338 6.73 -3.58 22.47
CA ASP A 338 6.33 -4.65 23.38
C ASP A 338 5.93 -5.89 22.57
N ASN A 339 6.76 -6.94 22.65
CA ASN A 339 6.59 -8.17 21.89
C ASN A 339 6.30 -9.36 22.84
N ARG A 340 5.04 -9.66 23.03
CA ARG A 340 4.60 -10.75 23.92
C ARG A 340 5.07 -12.14 23.50
N PRO A 341 5.09 -12.52 22.21
CA PRO A 341 5.57 -13.82 21.76
C PRO A 341 6.97 -14.17 22.26
N THR A 342 7.85 -13.18 22.38
CA THR A 342 9.22 -13.37 22.83
C THR A 342 9.45 -12.88 24.28
N CYS A 343 8.38 -12.41 24.95
CA CYS A 343 8.46 -11.79 26.28
C CYS A 343 9.55 -10.69 26.34
N SER A 344 9.72 -9.95 25.27
CA SER A 344 10.78 -8.94 25.15
C SER A 344 10.21 -7.56 24.82
N HIS A 345 10.89 -6.56 25.28
CA HIS A 345 10.62 -5.17 24.94
C HIS A 345 11.93 -4.44 24.65
N TRP A 346 11.89 -3.45 23.77
CA TRP A 346 13.06 -2.66 23.42
C TRP A 346 12.68 -1.26 22.93
N ASN A 347 13.65 -0.39 22.90
CA ASN A 347 13.54 0.97 22.40
C ASN A 347 14.24 1.09 21.04
N GLU A 348 13.69 1.92 20.18
CA GLU A 348 14.28 2.27 18.90
C GLU A 348 14.29 3.79 18.75
N LEU A 349 15.40 4.33 18.30
CA LEU A 349 15.51 5.73 17.89
C LEU A 349 15.94 5.80 16.44
N TRP A 350 15.16 6.48 15.62
CA TRP A 350 15.43 6.69 14.21
C TRP A 350 15.59 8.17 13.92
N THR A 351 16.57 8.49 13.07
CA THR A 351 16.72 9.80 12.47
C THR A 351 16.70 9.60 10.96
N GLU A 352 15.78 10.25 10.29
CA GLU A 352 15.64 10.12 8.83
C GLU A 352 15.69 11.49 8.16
N ILE A 353 16.44 11.56 7.05
CA ILE A 353 16.45 12.70 6.16
C ILE A 353 15.74 12.37 4.86
N TYR A 354 14.83 13.21 4.46
CA TYR A 354 14.01 13.06 3.25
C TYR A 354 14.35 14.20 2.29
N VAL A 355 14.75 13.85 1.08
CA VAL A 355 15.05 14.79 0.00
C VAL A 355 14.22 14.44 -1.22
N ARG A 356 13.47 15.40 -1.76
CA ARG A 356 12.67 15.28 -2.98
C ARG A 356 13.23 16.19 -4.08
N PHE A 357 13.24 15.74 -5.33
CA PHE A 357 13.75 16.49 -6.48
C PHE A 357 12.93 16.23 -7.75
#